data_7c1dae88f1d16b1b7f5fb7a1f9d2520f
#
_entry.id   7c1dae88f1d16b1b7f5fb7a1f9d2520f
#
_cell.length_a   1.000
_cell.length_b   1.000
_cell.length_c   1.000
_cell.angle_alpha   90.00
_cell.angle_beta   90.00
_cell.angle_gamma   90.00
#
_symmetry.space_group_name_H-M   'P 1'
#
loop_
_entity.id
_entity.type
_entity.pdbx_description
1 polymer ?
#
loop_
_entity_poly.entity_id
_entity_poly.type
_entity_poly.pdbx_seq_one_letter_code
_entity_poly.pdbx_strand_id
1 'polypeptide(L)'
;MSVNDIISKTINDNNVVIYMKGTPVFPQCGFSSTVVQIFDYLGVKYESVNVLENAEIRQGIKDYNNWPTIPQIFVKGEFIGG
;
A
#
# COMPACT_ATOMS: atom_id res chain seq x y z
N MET A 1 11.99 12.95 9.69
CA MET A 1 11.88 11.49 9.49
C MET A 1 12.22 11.14 8.06
N SER A 2 12.95 10.08 7.87
CA SER A 2 13.23 9.60 6.52
C SER A 2 11.98 8.93 5.92
N VAL A 3 12.00 8.74 4.60
CA VAL A 3 10.93 8.01 3.91
C VAL A 3 10.78 6.58 4.48
N ASN A 4 11.91 5.91 4.75
CA ASN A 4 11.87 4.58 5.34
C ASN A 4 11.21 4.59 6.73
N ASP A 5 11.45 5.61 7.54
CA ASP A 5 10.83 5.73 8.86
C ASP A 5 9.32 5.91 8.74
N ILE A 6 8.88 6.74 7.79
CA ILE A 6 7.46 6.97 7.54
C ILE A 6 6.78 5.67 7.10
N ILE A 7 7.39 4.95 6.16
CA ILE A 7 6.87 3.68 5.65
C ILE A 7 6.80 2.65 6.78
N SER A 8 7.88 2.49 7.53
CA SER A 8 7.95 1.55 8.64
C SER A 8 6.87 1.83 9.68
N LYS A 9 6.70 3.10 10.05
CA LYS A 9 5.66 3.49 11.00
C LYS A 9 4.26 3.16 10.48
N THR A 10 3.97 3.49 9.23
CA THR A 10 2.67 3.20 8.62
C THR A 10 2.36 1.71 8.64
N ILE A 11 3.32 0.89 8.23
CA ILE A 11 3.17 -0.57 8.17
C ILE A 11 3.00 -1.16 9.58
N ASN A 12 3.72 -0.66 10.55
CA ASN A 12 3.67 -1.21 11.90
C ASN A 12 2.47 -0.72 12.72
N ASP A 13 1.95 0.47 12.43
CA ASP A 13 0.83 1.05 13.16
C ASP A 13 -0.54 0.57 12.66
N ASN A 14 -0.60 -0.13 11.54
CA ASN A 14 -1.84 -0.58 10.92
C ASN A 14 -1.80 -2.08 10.63
N ASN A 15 -2.90 -2.78 10.91
CA ASN A 15 -2.97 -4.22 10.67
C ASN A 15 -2.87 -4.57 9.20
N VAL A 16 -3.52 -3.77 8.34
CA VAL A 16 -3.50 -3.96 6.89
C VAL A 16 -3.19 -2.64 6.23
N VAL A 17 -2.19 -2.63 5.36
CA VAL A 17 -1.80 -1.45 4.58
C VAL A 17 -1.71 -1.82 3.12
N ILE A 18 -2.34 -1.01 2.28
CA ILE A 18 -2.30 -1.18 0.82
C ILE A 18 -1.64 0.05 0.22
N TYR A 19 -0.47 -0.12 -0.39
CA TYR A 19 0.15 0.90 -1.23
C TYR A 19 -0.39 0.72 -2.63
N MET A 20 -1.10 1.73 -3.12
CA MET A 20 -1.86 1.62 -4.36
C MET A 20 -1.72 2.86 -5.25
N LYS A 21 -2.11 2.72 -6.49
CA LYS A 21 -2.23 3.86 -7.42
C LYS A 21 -3.66 4.36 -7.37
N GLY A 22 -3.83 5.59 -6.89
CA GLY A 22 -5.13 6.19 -6.65
C GLY A 22 -5.63 5.95 -5.24
N THR A 23 -6.92 6.10 -5.06
CA THR A 23 -7.60 5.91 -3.78
C THR A 23 -8.58 4.74 -3.88
N PRO A 24 -9.06 4.20 -2.73
CA PRO A 24 -10.07 3.13 -2.77
C PRO A 24 -11.33 3.50 -3.55
N VAL A 25 -11.72 4.78 -3.52
CA VAL A 25 -12.90 5.27 -4.26
C VAL A 25 -12.58 5.45 -5.74
N PHE A 26 -11.37 5.90 -6.06
CA PHE A 26 -10.93 6.14 -7.43
C PHE A 26 -9.58 5.46 -7.71
N PRO A 27 -9.55 4.13 -7.82
CA PRO A 27 -8.30 3.43 -8.17
C PRO A 27 -7.87 3.83 -9.58
N GLN A 28 -6.56 4.03 -9.77
CA GLN A 28 -5.98 4.44 -11.05
C GLN A 28 -5.23 3.32 -11.77
N CYS A 29 -5.43 2.08 -11.30
CA CYS A 29 -4.77 0.90 -11.86
C CYS A 29 -5.69 -0.30 -11.65
N GLY A 30 -5.83 -1.15 -12.67
CA GLY A 30 -6.69 -2.33 -12.58
C GLY A 30 -6.29 -3.28 -11.46
N PHE A 31 -4.99 -3.45 -11.20
CA PHE A 31 -4.52 -4.29 -10.11
C PHE A 31 -4.84 -3.68 -8.74
N SER A 32 -4.70 -2.36 -8.59
CA SER A 32 -5.09 -1.67 -7.36
C SER A 32 -6.59 -1.77 -7.13
N SER A 33 -7.39 -1.63 -8.18
CA SER A 33 -8.84 -1.78 -8.10
C SER A 33 -9.24 -3.17 -7.62
N THR A 34 -8.62 -4.21 -8.17
CA THR A 34 -8.90 -5.59 -7.79
C THR A 34 -8.60 -5.84 -6.31
N VAL A 35 -7.47 -5.33 -5.81
CA VAL A 35 -7.08 -5.48 -4.40
C VAL A 35 -8.12 -4.83 -3.49
N VAL A 36 -8.51 -3.59 -3.79
CA VAL A 36 -9.51 -2.87 -3.01
C VAL A 36 -10.84 -3.62 -2.99
N GLN A 37 -11.29 -4.12 -4.13
CA GLN A 37 -12.54 -4.88 -4.22
C GLN A 37 -12.51 -6.13 -3.37
N ILE A 38 -11.39 -6.85 -3.34
CA ILE A 38 -11.24 -8.06 -2.53
C ILE A 38 -11.36 -7.72 -1.04
N PHE A 39 -10.63 -6.72 -0.56
CA PHE A 39 -10.65 -6.35 0.85
C PHE A 39 -12.00 -5.77 1.26
N ASP A 40 -12.64 -4.98 0.41
CA ASP A 40 -13.99 -4.46 0.67
C ASP A 40 -15.01 -5.59 0.74
N TYR A 41 -14.91 -6.56 -0.15
CA TYR A 41 -15.79 -7.75 -0.14
C TYR A 41 -15.63 -8.55 1.16
N LEU A 42 -14.39 -8.69 1.65
CA LEU A 42 -14.11 -9.41 2.89
C LEU A 42 -14.47 -8.62 4.14
N GLY A 43 -14.78 -7.34 4.01
CA GLY A 43 -15.08 -6.47 5.14
C GLY A 43 -13.87 -6.15 6.01
N VAL A 44 -12.67 -6.26 5.48
CA VAL A 44 -11.43 -6.00 6.20
C VAL A 44 -11.13 -4.50 6.21
N LYS A 45 -10.83 -3.94 7.39
CA LYS A 45 -10.34 -2.57 7.49
C LYS A 45 -8.88 -2.51 7.05
N TYR A 46 -8.55 -1.47 6.29
CA TYR A 46 -7.19 -1.26 5.84
C TYR A 46 -6.85 0.23 5.76
N GLU A 47 -5.58 0.53 5.90
CA GLU A 47 -5.02 1.85 5.59
C GLU A 47 -4.56 1.83 4.14
N SER A 48 -4.92 2.84 3.37
CA SER A 48 -4.46 2.97 1.99
C SER A 48 -3.50 4.13 1.84
N VAL A 49 -2.49 3.94 1.01
CA VAL A 49 -1.52 4.98 0.67
C VAL A 49 -1.51 5.14 -0.84
N ASN A 50 -1.86 6.33 -1.31
CA ASN A 50 -1.84 6.66 -2.73
C ASN A 50 -0.44 7.09 -3.16
N VAL A 51 0.28 6.18 -3.80
CA VAL A 51 1.67 6.46 -4.21
C VAL A 51 1.76 7.47 -5.36
N LEU A 52 0.65 7.80 -6.02
CA LEU A 52 0.66 8.81 -7.06
C LEU A 52 0.77 10.23 -6.51
N GLU A 53 0.43 10.42 -5.23
CA GLU A 53 0.51 11.73 -4.58
C GLU A 53 1.92 12.06 -4.07
N ASN A 54 2.79 11.07 -3.95
CA ASN A 54 4.11 11.27 -3.37
C ASN A 54 5.13 10.35 -4.04
N ALA A 55 5.96 10.94 -4.90
CA ALA A 55 6.98 10.20 -5.64
C ALA A 55 8.02 9.56 -4.72
N GLU A 56 8.33 10.18 -3.58
CA GLU A 56 9.29 9.63 -2.62
C GLU A 56 8.74 8.37 -1.96
N ILE A 57 7.46 8.36 -1.61
CA ILE A 57 6.82 7.16 -1.06
C ILE A 57 6.73 6.08 -2.12
N ARG A 58 6.39 6.45 -3.36
CA ARG A 58 6.30 5.49 -4.46
C ARG A 58 7.61 4.74 -4.67
N GLN A 59 8.71 5.46 -4.74
CA GLN A 59 10.02 4.84 -4.88
C GLN A 59 10.47 4.18 -3.58
N GLY A 60 10.20 4.84 -2.46
CA GLY A 60 10.59 4.36 -1.14
C GLY A 60 10.00 3.01 -0.78
N ILE A 61 8.71 2.77 -1.10
CA ILE A 61 8.09 1.47 -0.78
C ILE A 61 8.67 0.35 -1.64
N LYS A 62 9.03 0.63 -2.88
CA LYS A 62 9.70 -0.35 -3.72
C LYS A 62 11.07 -0.73 -3.17
N ASP A 63 11.83 0.26 -2.72
CA ASP A 63 13.15 0.04 -2.14
C ASP A 63 13.05 -0.63 -0.77
N TYR A 64 12.11 -0.19 0.07
CA TYR A 64 11.89 -0.72 1.41
C TYR A 64 11.64 -2.24 1.37
N ASN A 65 10.83 -2.67 0.42
CA ASN A 65 10.40 -4.07 0.31
C ASN A 65 11.18 -4.84 -0.76
N ASN A 66 12.09 -4.18 -1.48
CA ASN A 66 12.78 -4.76 -2.63
C ASN A 66 11.80 -5.43 -3.61
N TRP A 67 10.69 -4.74 -3.91
CA TRP A 67 9.63 -5.22 -4.79
C TRP A 67 9.29 -4.12 -5.80
N PRO A 68 9.33 -4.41 -7.12
CA PRO A 68 9.35 -3.35 -8.14
C PRO A 68 7.99 -2.77 -8.51
N THR A 69 6.91 -3.39 -8.11
CA THR A 69 5.58 -3.01 -8.62
C THR A 69 4.62 -2.58 -7.53
N ILE A 70 3.58 -1.85 -7.93
CA ILE A 70 2.45 -1.43 -7.12
C ILE A 70 1.20 -2.09 -7.73
N PRO A 71 0.23 -2.57 -6.94
CA PRO A 71 0.08 -2.39 -5.49
C PRO A 71 0.98 -3.29 -4.64
N GLN A 72 1.16 -2.90 -3.37
CA GLN A 72 1.82 -3.74 -2.38
C GLN A 72 0.95 -3.81 -1.13
N ILE A 73 0.78 -5.01 -0.59
CA ILE A 73 -0.10 -5.27 0.54
C ILE A 73 0.71 -5.82 1.71
N PHE A 74 0.54 -5.20 2.88
CA PHE A 74 1.19 -5.61 4.11
C PHE A 74 0.12 -5.96 5.15
N VAL A 75 0.29 -7.07 5.84
CA VAL A 75 -0.59 -7.51 6.92
C VAL A 75 0.26 -7.73 8.16
N LYS A 76 -0.04 -7.01 9.23
CA LYS A 76 0.69 -7.07 10.50
C LYS A 76 2.20 -6.91 10.30
N GLY A 77 2.57 -5.97 9.44
CA GLY A 77 3.97 -5.67 9.13
C GLY A 77 4.62 -6.57 8.09
N GLU A 78 3.93 -7.60 7.61
CA GLU A 78 4.49 -8.54 6.63
C GLU A 78 3.94 -8.27 5.23
N PHE A 79 4.83 -8.28 4.25
CA PHE A 79 4.45 -8.21 2.85
C PHE A 79 3.78 -9.54 2.44
N ILE A 80 2.56 -9.45 1.92
CA ILE A 80 1.82 -10.65 1.52
C ILE A 80 1.61 -10.77 0.02
N GLY A 81 1.93 -9.75 -0.73
CA GLY A 81 1.81 -9.79 -2.19
C GLY A 81 1.51 -8.45 -2.82
N GLY A 82 1.50 -8.47 -4.11
CA GLY A 82 1.24 -7.30 -4.91
C GLY A 82 1.09 -7.60 -6.37
#